data_f7cdd134a4fe5cfc5dae4c5c9d3e9c61
#
_entry.id   f7cdd134a4fe5cfc5dae4c5c9d3e9c61
#
_cell.length_a   1.000
_cell.length_b   1.000
_cell.length_c   1.000
_cell.angle_alpha   90.00
_cell.angle_beta   90.00
_cell.angle_gamma   90.00
#
_symmetry.space_group_name_H-M   'P 1'
#
loop_
_entity.id
_entity.type
_entity.pdbx_description
1 polymer ?
#
loop_
_entity_poly.entity_id
_entity_poly.type
_entity_poly.pdbx_seq_one_letter_code
_entity_poly.pdbx_strand_id
1 'polypeptide(L)'
;SVSSFGLQNLSIAYYSQLGTINVIGGSEKQIEMIRDFITETDKKQPQAYLEVAIIELNEEGSKTLQNNWTFLSNTFSASFDGETTKTDPMHPLFIKGNGYEVWDTSGDEPELISTLKPYNGPVNISYAINYLVRNQKGRIVSNPRVLITNGEEATIDITQDYIESTETEQSAYTGGTLATRTYNIGSDAGIKVGITPFISPDGYVTLNIKPEYATILSQVTAQDTGGQYIAATLLSHRNLDLKNVRIKDGETLVIGGLINEEEQKTIGKVPVLGDLPLIGTLFRSTSSTKKKNEMVIMITPKIVTDSEDATGNTETL
;
A
#
# COMPACT_ATOMS: atom_id res chain seq x y z
N SER A 1 -15.83 42.34 -12.53
CA SER A 1 -15.80 43.73 -12.06
C SER A 1 -16.31 44.67 -13.17
N VAL A 2 -17.57 45.11 -13.05
CA VAL A 2 -18.24 46.00 -14.01
C VAL A 2 -17.74 47.47 -13.94
N SER A 3 -16.92 47.78 -12.94
CA SER A 3 -16.37 49.12 -12.70
C SER A 3 -15.35 49.61 -13.72
N SER A 4 -14.89 48.79 -14.66
CA SER A 4 -13.93 49.18 -15.68
C SER A 4 -14.50 49.69 -17.02
N PHE A 5 -15.82 49.70 -17.16
CA PHE A 5 -16.45 50.09 -18.43
C PHE A 5 -16.88 51.58 -18.54
N GLY A 6 -16.36 52.45 -17.67
CA GLY A 6 -16.64 53.90 -17.78
C GLY A 6 -18.12 54.27 -17.65
N LEU A 7 -18.90 53.46 -16.95
CA LEU A 7 -20.34 53.65 -16.75
C LEU A 7 -20.56 54.76 -15.69
N GLN A 8 -20.89 55.95 -16.12
CA GLN A 8 -21.21 57.07 -15.22
C GLN A 8 -22.70 57.03 -14.86
N ASN A 9 -23.04 57.34 -13.60
CA ASN A 9 -24.38 57.41 -13.05
C ASN A 9 -25.18 56.11 -13.04
N LEU A 10 -24.50 54.97 -12.81
CA LEU A 10 -25.12 53.65 -12.74
C LEU A 10 -24.84 53.03 -11.37
N SER A 11 -25.88 52.57 -10.70
CA SER A 11 -25.77 51.82 -9.42
C SER A 11 -26.16 50.36 -9.65
N ILE A 12 -25.30 49.46 -9.24
CA ILE A 12 -25.51 48.01 -9.34
C ILE A 12 -25.57 47.43 -7.93
N ALA A 13 -26.67 46.78 -7.61
CA ALA A 13 -26.85 46.04 -6.36
C ALA A 13 -27.06 44.55 -6.66
N TYR A 14 -26.23 43.70 -6.06
CA TYR A 14 -26.36 42.24 -6.15
C TYR A 14 -26.97 41.67 -4.88
N TYR A 15 -28.06 40.96 -5.01
CA TYR A 15 -28.75 40.26 -3.93
C TYR A 15 -28.43 38.75 -4.03
N SER A 16 -27.42 38.33 -3.30
CA SER A 16 -26.90 36.95 -3.37
C SER A 16 -27.92 35.87 -3.01
N GLN A 17 -28.83 36.18 -2.07
CA GLN A 17 -29.90 35.26 -1.65
C GLN A 17 -31.01 35.05 -2.71
N LEU A 18 -31.19 36.02 -3.60
CA LEU A 18 -32.19 35.97 -4.64
C LEU A 18 -31.60 35.69 -6.03
N GLY A 19 -30.27 35.66 -6.14
CA GLY A 19 -29.58 35.50 -7.41
C GLY A 19 -29.91 36.64 -8.42
N THR A 20 -30.30 37.82 -7.92
CA THR A 20 -30.73 38.93 -8.77
C THR A 20 -29.76 40.10 -8.72
N ILE A 21 -29.58 40.75 -9.87
CA ILE A 21 -28.80 41.96 -10.01
C ILE A 21 -29.76 43.09 -10.34
N ASN A 22 -29.83 44.12 -9.48
CA ASN A 22 -30.60 45.36 -9.74
C ASN A 22 -29.64 46.40 -10.30
N VAL A 23 -30.02 46.92 -11.47
CA VAL A 23 -29.30 48.01 -12.14
C VAL A 23 -30.18 49.23 -12.13
N ILE A 24 -29.74 50.32 -11.51
CA ILE A 24 -30.50 51.56 -11.36
C ILE A 24 -29.70 52.71 -11.99
N GLY A 25 -30.32 53.50 -12.86
CA GLY A 25 -29.69 54.62 -13.57
C GLY A 25 -29.09 54.21 -14.91
N GLY A 26 -28.37 55.12 -15.54
CA GLY A 26 -27.74 54.91 -16.85
C GLY A 26 -28.64 55.25 -18.03
N SER A 27 -28.06 55.27 -19.24
CA SER A 27 -28.79 55.42 -20.50
C SER A 27 -29.35 54.08 -21.00
N GLU A 28 -30.34 54.10 -21.84
CA GLU A 28 -30.93 52.91 -22.45
C GLU A 28 -29.89 52.00 -23.13
N LYS A 29 -28.92 52.60 -23.83
CA LYS A 29 -27.81 51.89 -24.46
C LYS A 29 -26.88 51.22 -23.45
N GLN A 30 -26.69 51.81 -22.26
CA GLN A 30 -25.85 51.21 -21.20
C GLN A 30 -26.57 50.01 -20.57
N ILE A 31 -27.87 50.10 -20.38
CA ILE A 31 -28.69 49.00 -19.85
C ILE A 31 -28.72 47.83 -20.86
N GLU A 32 -28.86 48.12 -22.14
CA GLU A 32 -28.82 47.12 -23.21
C GLU A 32 -27.48 46.42 -23.29
N MET A 33 -26.37 47.17 -23.23
CA MET A 33 -25.01 46.61 -23.18
C MET A 33 -24.78 45.72 -21.96
N ILE A 34 -25.31 46.07 -20.79
CA ILE A 34 -25.22 45.25 -19.59
C ILE A 34 -26.05 43.97 -19.75
N ARG A 35 -27.26 44.08 -20.34
CA ARG A 35 -28.11 42.92 -20.60
C ARG A 35 -27.45 41.95 -21.56
N ASP A 36 -26.86 42.44 -22.64
CA ASP A 36 -26.15 41.62 -23.61
C ASP A 36 -24.94 40.96 -22.97
N PHE A 37 -24.16 41.71 -22.17
CA PHE A 37 -23.04 41.17 -21.43
C PHE A 37 -23.45 40.09 -20.44
N ILE A 38 -24.54 40.29 -19.68
CA ILE A 38 -25.05 39.28 -18.74
C ILE A 38 -25.52 38.05 -19.52
N THR A 39 -26.27 38.21 -20.61
CA THR A 39 -26.77 37.11 -21.43
C THR A 39 -25.63 36.29 -22.05
N GLU A 40 -24.52 36.93 -22.40
CA GLU A 40 -23.35 36.28 -22.94
C GLU A 40 -22.52 35.57 -21.85
N THR A 41 -22.49 36.12 -20.62
CA THR A 41 -21.66 35.67 -19.53
C THR A 41 -22.37 34.70 -18.58
N ASP A 42 -23.68 34.86 -18.40
CA ASP A 42 -24.50 34.02 -17.51
C ASP A 42 -24.87 32.70 -18.20
N LYS A 43 -23.83 31.90 -18.44
CA LYS A 43 -23.97 30.53 -18.94
C LYS A 43 -23.78 29.55 -17.78
N LYS A 44 -24.58 28.50 -17.78
CA LYS A 44 -24.40 27.40 -16.84
C LYS A 44 -22.96 26.87 -16.94
N GLN A 45 -22.31 26.73 -15.80
CA GLN A 45 -20.98 26.14 -15.78
C GLN A 45 -21.08 24.65 -16.11
N PRO A 46 -20.29 24.18 -17.06
CA PRO A 46 -20.25 22.75 -17.36
C PRO A 46 -19.73 21.96 -16.16
N GLN A 47 -20.20 20.74 -16.04
CA GLN A 47 -19.75 19.78 -15.01
C GLN A 47 -19.05 18.60 -15.68
N ALA A 48 -18.12 17.97 -14.96
CA ALA A 48 -17.52 16.73 -15.38
C ALA A 48 -17.71 15.67 -14.30
N TYR A 49 -18.12 14.49 -14.74
CA TYR A 49 -18.08 13.28 -13.94
C TYR A 49 -16.69 12.66 -14.09
N LEU A 50 -15.99 12.51 -12.99
CA LEU A 50 -14.61 12.00 -12.97
C LEU A 50 -14.58 10.65 -12.27
N GLU A 51 -14.02 9.66 -12.94
CA GLU A 51 -13.74 8.34 -12.40
C GLU A 51 -12.23 8.17 -12.28
N VAL A 52 -11.75 7.90 -11.08
CA VAL A 52 -10.34 7.55 -10.82
C VAL A 52 -10.29 6.07 -10.51
N ALA A 53 -9.50 5.30 -11.24
CA ALA A 53 -9.30 3.88 -10.98
C ALA A 53 -7.88 3.64 -10.46
N ILE A 54 -7.78 3.07 -9.26
CA ILE A 54 -6.52 2.65 -8.65
C ILE A 54 -6.54 1.13 -8.60
N ILE A 55 -5.60 0.51 -9.31
CA ILE A 55 -5.45 -0.94 -9.37
C ILE A 55 -4.11 -1.30 -8.75
N GLU A 56 -4.12 -2.15 -7.73
CA GLU A 56 -2.92 -2.72 -7.12
C GLU A 56 -2.93 -4.24 -7.29
N LEU A 57 -1.84 -4.77 -7.83
CA LEU A 57 -1.60 -6.20 -8.04
C LEU A 57 -0.40 -6.61 -7.20
N ASN A 58 -0.61 -7.57 -6.30
CA ASN A 58 0.43 -8.13 -5.45
C ASN A 58 0.63 -9.60 -5.81
N GLU A 59 1.86 -9.97 -6.17
CA GLU A 59 2.24 -11.35 -6.39
C GLU A 59 3.39 -11.71 -5.44
N GLU A 60 3.23 -12.78 -4.67
CA GLU A 60 4.30 -13.35 -3.86
C GLU A 60 4.46 -14.83 -4.20
N GLY A 61 5.67 -15.20 -4.61
CA GLY A 61 6.05 -16.58 -4.89
C GLY A 61 7.22 -17.00 -4.02
N SER A 62 7.11 -18.14 -3.35
CA SER A 62 8.24 -18.74 -2.63
C SER A 62 8.47 -20.18 -3.07
N LYS A 63 9.75 -20.53 -3.22
CA LYS A 63 10.22 -21.88 -3.54
C LYS A 63 11.28 -22.26 -2.54
N THR A 64 11.05 -23.31 -1.79
CA THR A 64 11.98 -23.81 -0.80
C THR A 64 12.30 -25.27 -1.08
N LEU A 65 13.58 -25.57 -1.22
CA LEU A 65 14.12 -26.92 -1.30
C LEU A 65 15.04 -27.11 -0.09
N GLN A 66 14.68 -28.00 0.80
CA GLN A 66 15.47 -28.37 1.97
C GLN A 66 15.91 -29.83 1.84
N ASN A 67 17.20 -30.04 2.00
CA ASN A 67 17.80 -31.37 2.02
C ASN A 67 18.39 -31.61 3.39
N ASN A 68 17.91 -32.65 4.05
CA ASN A 68 18.43 -33.09 5.37
C ASN A 68 18.99 -34.49 5.23
N TRP A 69 20.18 -34.69 5.71
CA TRP A 69 20.74 -36.02 5.75
C TRP A 69 21.56 -36.26 7.01
N THR A 70 21.60 -37.53 7.43
CA THR A 70 22.34 -37.98 8.60
C THR A 70 23.07 -39.26 8.24
N PHE A 71 24.37 -39.30 8.59
CA PHE A 71 25.23 -40.46 8.49
C PHE A 71 25.65 -40.86 9.89
N LEU A 72 25.41 -42.11 10.25
CA LEU A 72 25.79 -42.66 11.54
C LEU A 72 26.68 -43.89 11.32
N SER A 73 27.80 -43.93 12.01
CA SER A 73 28.69 -45.10 12.05
C SER A 73 29.29 -45.32 13.45
N ASN A 74 29.96 -46.42 13.67
CA ASN A 74 30.63 -46.67 14.94
C ASN A 74 31.81 -45.73 15.23
N THR A 75 32.31 -45.02 14.22
CA THR A 75 33.48 -44.17 14.32
C THR A 75 33.13 -42.69 14.36
N PHE A 76 32.18 -42.26 13.55
CA PHE A 76 31.75 -40.86 13.49
C PHE A 76 30.29 -40.72 13.04
N SER A 77 29.72 -39.60 13.32
CA SER A 77 28.43 -39.18 12.79
C SER A 77 28.56 -37.85 12.04
N ALA A 78 27.80 -37.69 10.98
CA ALA A 78 27.72 -36.45 10.23
C ALA A 78 26.25 -36.17 9.88
N SER A 79 25.84 -34.93 10.03
CA SER A 79 24.49 -34.50 9.66
C SER A 79 24.53 -33.16 8.95
N PHE A 80 23.62 -32.98 8.03
CA PHE A 80 23.34 -31.72 7.37
C PHE A 80 21.88 -31.41 7.57
N ASP A 81 21.58 -30.26 8.18
CA ASP A 81 20.26 -29.69 8.29
C ASP A 81 20.17 -28.49 7.36
N GLY A 82 19.44 -28.67 6.29
CA GLY A 82 19.26 -27.65 5.26
C GLY A 82 18.17 -26.65 5.58
N GLU A 83 17.78 -26.46 6.82
CA GLU A 83 16.80 -25.47 7.21
C GLU A 83 17.36 -24.05 6.99
N THR A 84 16.83 -23.35 5.97
CA THR A 84 17.29 -22.01 5.57
C THR A 84 16.65 -20.88 6.40
N THR A 85 15.77 -21.21 7.32
CA THR A 85 14.98 -20.25 8.13
C THR A 85 15.57 -19.97 9.51
N LYS A 86 16.53 -20.77 9.96
CA LYS A 86 17.19 -20.52 11.25
C LYS A 86 18.20 -19.39 11.12
N THR A 87 18.06 -18.38 11.94
CA THR A 87 19.00 -17.26 12.10
C THR A 87 20.31 -17.65 12.76
N ASP A 88 20.44 -18.89 13.22
CA ASP A 88 21.65 -19.39 13.83
C ASP A 88 22.69 -19.75 12.76
N PRO A 89 23.83 -19.06 12.70
CA PRO A 89 24.88 -19.34 11.72
C PRO A 89 25.64 -20.67 11.98
N MET A 90 25.27 -21.39 13.01
CA MET A 90 25.94 -22.62 13.37
C MET A 90 25.23 -23.85 12.75
N HIS A 91 25.82 -24.35 11.69
CA HIS A 91 25.86 -25.77 11.30
C HIS A 91 24.86 -26.30 10.29
N PRO A 92 25.02 -25.93 9.01
CA PRO A 92 24.48 -26.82 7.97
C PRO A 92 25.19 -28.19 7.96
N LEU A 93 26.42 -28.31 8.48
CA LEU A 93 27.17 -29.55 8.56
C LEU A 93 27.73 -29.76 9.96
N PHE A 94 27.35 -30.86 10.56
CA PHE A 94 27.81 -31.27 11.85
C PHE A 94 28.54 -32.60 11.77
N ILE A 95 29.80 -32.67 12.21
CA ILE A 95 30.63 -33.90 12.24
C ILE A 95 31.13 -34.13 13.65
N LYS A 96 30.83 -35.27 14.22
CA LYS A 96 31.27 -35.65 15.56
C LYS A 96 31.86 -37.07 15.63
N GLY A 97 32.72 -37.26 16.60
CA GLY A 97 33.14 -38.59 17.01
C GLY A 97 32.02 -39.40 17.65
N ASN A 98 32.28 -40.68 17.93
CA ASN A 98 31.29 -41.57 18.48
C ASN A 98 31.02 -41.28 19.98
N GLY A 99 29.78 -40.91 20.29
CA GLY A 99 29.31 -40.52 21.61
C GLY A 99 29.68 -39.09 22.02
N TYR A 100 28.72 -38.30 22.41
CA TYR A 100 28.95 -36.90 22.75
C TYR A 100 27.88 -36.32 23.69
N GLU A 101 28.29 -35.30 24.38
CA GLU A 101 27.43 -34.46 25.21
C GLU A 101 27.00 -33.21 24.42
N VAL A 102 25.73 -32.87 24.48
CA VAL A 102 25.18 -31.62 23.91
C VAL A 102 25.00 -30.65 25.05
N TRP A 103 25.69 -29.52 24.95
CA TRP A 103 25.64 -28.45 25.94
C TRP A 103 24.92 -27.23 25.35
N ASP A 104 24.01 -26.62 26.12
CA ASP A 104 23.53 -25.29 25.83
C ASP A 104 24.58 -24.28 26.29
N THR A 105 25.03 -23.47 25.36
CA THR A 105 25.99 -22.39 25.62
C THR A 105 25.38 -21.01 25.43
N SER A 106 24.07 -20.93 25.33
CA SER A 106 23.34 -19.64 25.17
C SER A 106 23.22 -18.84 26.47
N GLY A 107 23.46 -19.47 27.63
CA GLY A 107 23.50 -18.82 28.95
C GLY A 107 24.93 -18.53 29.43
N ASP A 108 25.06 -17.84 30.56
CA ASP A 108 26.36 -17.53 31.20
C ASP A 108 27.10 -18.77 31.68
N GLU A 109 26.41 -19.86 31.97
CA GLU A 109 26.98 -21.17 32.30
C GLU A 109 26.48 -22.24 31.32
N PRO A 110 27.39 -23.08 30.76
CA PRO A 110 26.99 -24.17 29.87
C PRO A 110 26.12 -25.19 30.60
N GLU A 111 24.93 -25.48 30.08
CA GLU A 111 24.04 -26.52 30.61
C GLU A 111 24.02 -27.76 29.72
N LEU A 112 24.17 -28.95 30.34
CA LEU A 112 24.12 -30.22 29.61
C LEU A 112 22.69 -30.57 29.22
N ILE A 113 22.35 -30.41 27.93
CA ILE A 113 21.01 -30.70 27.42
C ILE A 113 20.81 -32.22 27.25
N SER A 114 21.80 -32.91 26.72
CA SER A 114 21.67 -34.31 26.36
C SER A 114 23.02 -35.00 26.23
N THR A 115 23.09 -36.26 26.66
CA THR A 115 24.18 -37.16 26.37
C THR A 115 23.74 -38.17 25.32
N LEU A 116 24.29 -38.08 24.11
CA LEU A 116 24.02 -39.07 23.07
C LEU A 116 24.94 -40.26 23.26
N LYS A 117 24.32 -41.44 23.43
CA LYS A 117 25.08 -42.70 23.54
C LYS A 117 25.80 -42.99 22.23
N PRO A 118 27.01 -43.65 22.30
CA PRO A 118 27.69 -44.12 21.12
C PRO A 118 26.76 -44.99 20.25
N TYR A 119 26.77 -44.73 18.96
CA TYR A 119 26.06 -45.58 18.01
C TYR A 119 26.91 -46.85 17.74
N ASN A 120 26.39 -48.00 18.12
CA ASN A 120 27.05 -49.31 17.96
C ASN A 120 26.28 -50.20 16.98
N GLY A 121 25.74 -49.63 15.93
CA GLY A 121 24.99 -50.34 14.91
C GLY A 121 25.69 -50.38 13.55
N PRO A 122 25.11 -51.02 12.55
CA PRO A 122 25.59 -50.93 11.18
C PRO A 122 25.51 -49.49 10.67
N VAL A 123 26.29 -49.16 9.63
CA VAL A 123 26.21 -47.84 9.02
C VAL A 123 24.75 -47.51 8.66
N ASN A 124 24.28 -46.37 9.13
CA ASN A 124 22.94 -45.87 8.87
C ASN A 124 23.02 -44.53 8.14
N ILE A 125 22.30 -44.41 7.03
CA ILE A 125 22.20 -43.20 6.23
C ILE A 125 20.72 -42.87 6.11
N SER A 126 20.30 -41.72 6.61
CA SER A 126 18.95 -41.19 6.40
C SER A 126 18.99 -39.91 5.57
N TYR A 127 18.05 -39.77 4.68
CA TYR A 127 17.93 -38.64 3.79
C TYR A 127 16.46 -38.20 3.65
N ALA A 128 16.19 -36.91 3.80
CA ALA A 128 14.88 -36.33 3.64
C ALA A 128 14.94 -35.11 2.74
N ILE A 129 14.00 -35.02 1.82
CA ILE A 129 13.81 -33.87 0.92
C ILE A 129 12.46 -33.23 1.24
N ASN A 130 12.46 -31.94 1.49
CA ASN A 130 11.26 -31.13 1.59
C ASN A 130 11.26 -30.11 0.46
N TYR A 131 10.27 -30.18 -0.43
CA TYR A 131 10.10 -29.23 -1.50
C TYR A 131 8.72 -28.58 -1.38
N LEU A 132 8.70 -27.25 -1.24
CA LEU A 132 7.48 -26.47 -1.09
C LEU A 132 7.48 -25.32 -2.08
N VAL A 133 6.37 -25.15 -2.80
CA VAL A 133 6.10 -24.00 -3.66
C VAL A 133 4.84 -23.33 -3.16
N ARG A 134 4.90 -22.03 -2.90
CA ARG A 134 3.76 -21.20 -2.55
C ARG A 134 3.64 -20.06 -3.57
N ASN A 135 2.43 -19.79 -4.00
CA ASN A 135 2.11 -18.65 -4.85
C ASN A 135 0.88 -17.97 -4.29
N GLN A 136 0.99 -16.67 -4.04
CA GLN A 136 -0.10 -15.83 -3.59
C GLN A 136 -0.28 -14.70 -4.60
N LYS A 137 -1.54 -14.40 -4.94
CA LYS A 137 -1.89 -13.29 -5.83
C LYS A 137 -3.04 -12.54 -5.20
N GLY A 138 -2.85 -11.23 -5.07
CA GLY A 138 -3.85 -10.30 -4.58
C GLY A 138 -4.13 -9.23 -5.62
N ARG A 139 -5.37 -8.77 -5.70
CA ARG A 139 -5.79 -7.64 -6.52
C ARG A 139 -6.68 -6.74 -5.70
N ILE A 140 -6.35 -5.47 -5.66
CA ILE A 140 -7.18 -4.43 -5.06
C ILE A 140 -7.58 -3.48 -6.19
N VAL A 141 -8.86 -3.17 -6.29
CA VAL A 141 -9.39 -2.22 -7.25
C VAL A 141 -10.25 -1.22 -6.50
N SER A 142 -9.97 0.07 -6.66
CA SER A 142 -10.71 1.15 -6.05
C SER A 142 -11.06 2.18 -7.12
N ASN A 143 -12.34 2.46 -7.28
CA ASN A 143 -12.86 3.36 -8.30
C ASN A 143 -13.69 4.49 -7.67
N PRO A 144 -13.05 5.48 -7.00
CA PRO A 144 -13.76 6.66 -6.56
C PRO A 144 -14.29 7.47 -7.74
N ARG A 145 -15.50 8.00 -7.58
CA ARG A 145 -16.23 8.76 -8.61
C ARG A 145 -16.80 10.03 -8.02
N VAL A 146 -16.74 11.12 -8.76
CA VAL A 146 -17.23 12.41 -8.31
C VAL A 146 -17.71 13.26 -9.48
N LEU A 147 -18.78 14.03 -9.25
CA LEU A 147 -19.26 15.08 -10.16
C LEU A 147 -18.74 16.42 -9.67
N ILE A 148 -18.05 17.17 -10.54
CA ILE A 148 -17.40 18.43 -10.17
C ILE A 148 -17.74 19.50 -11.21
N THR A 149 -17.99 20.70 -10.73
CA THR A 149 -18.19 21.89 -11.59
C THR A 149 -16.83 22.39 -12.11
N ASN A 150 -16.83 22.92 -13.31
CA ASN A 150 -15.67 23.50 -13.97
C ASN A 150 -14.94 24.52 -13.09
N GLY A 151 -13.64 24.32 -12.85
CA GLY A 151 -12.79 25.22 -12.07
C GLY A 151 -12.92 25.10 -10.55
N GLU A 152 -13.84 24.27 -10.03
CA GLU A 152 -13.99 24.01 -8.60
C GLU A 152 -13.10 22.83 -8.15
N GLU A 153 -12.64 22.88 -6.92
CA GLU A 153 -11.89 21.79 -6.32
C GLU A 153 -12.83 20.85 -5.55
N ALA A 154 -12.72 19.55 -5.79
CA ALA A 154 -13.38 18.53 -5.00
C ALA A 154 -12.37 17.60 -4.38
N THR A 155 -12.62 17.17 -3.14
CA THR A 155 -11.82 16.18 -2.44
C THR A 155 -12.68 14.96 -2.13
N ILE A 156 -12.17 13.79 -2.50
CA ILE A 156 -12.72 12.51 -2.11
C ILE A 156 -11.81 11.96 -1.01
N ASP A 157 -12.38 11.61 0.14
CA ASP A 157 -11.66 11.05 1.27
C ASP A 157 -12.37 9.76 1.70
N ILE A 158 -11.76 8.61 1.39
CA ILE A 158 -12.26 7.27 1.70
C ILE A 158 -11.19 6.57 2.53
N THR A 159 -11.21 6.81 3.82
CA THR A 159 -10.21 6.34 4.76
C THR A 159 -10.83 5.52 5.88
N GLN A 160 -10.00 4.76 6.59
CA GLN A 160 -10.38 4.01 7.78
C GLN A 160 -9.51 4.40 8.97
N ASP A 161 -10.10 4.34 10.14
CA ASP A 161 -9.38 4.56 11.39
C ASP A 161 -8.51 3.36 11.75
N TYR A 162 -7.35 3.63 12.32
CA TYR A 162 -6.42 2.61 12.80
C TYR A 162 -5.69 3.13 14.05
N ILE A 163 -5.12 2.21 14.83
CA ILE A 163 -4.27 2.60 15.97
C ILE A 163 -2.92 3.05 15.41
N GLU A 164 -2.66 4.34 15.42
CA GLU A 164 -1.39 4.92 14.98
C GLU A 164 -0.27 4.57 15.94
N SER A 165 -0.49 4.85 17.24
CA SER A 165 0.42 4.51 18.32
C SER A 165 -0.30 4.27 19.64
N THR A 166 0.35 3.51 20.52
CA THR A 166 -0.14 3.28 21.88
C THR A 166 0.90 3.76 22.86
N GLU A 167 0.52 4.72 23.69
CA GLU A 167 1.33 5.19 24.81
C GLU A 167 0.96 4.41 26.06
N THR A 168 1.96 3.90 26.79
CA THR A 168 1.75 3.15 28.04
C THR A 168 2.41 3.92 29.18
N GLU A 169 1.60 4.38 30.12
CA GLU A 169 2.08 4.98 31.36
C GLU A 169 1.99 3.95 32.48
N GLN A 170 3.10 3.78 33.20
CA GLN A 170 3.17 2.91 34.38
C GLN A 170 3.22 3.74 35.65
N SER A 171 2.23 3.58 36.51
CA SER A 171 2.17 4.20 37.83
C SER A 171 2.36 3.15 38.92
N ALA A 172 3.38 3.31 39.73
CA ALA A 172 3.60 2.46 40.89
C ALA A 172 2.72 2.92 42.05
N TYR A 173 2.03 2.00 42.72
CA TYR A 173 1.31 2.26 43.97
C TYR A 173 1.65 1.17 45.01
N THR A 174 1.28 1.43 46.27
CA THR A 174 1.52 0.46 47.35
C THR A 174 0.67 -0.79 47.18
N GLY A 175 1.25 -1.80 46.45
CA GLY A 175 0.57 -3.06 46.14
C GLY A 175 0.73 -3.52 44.70
N GLY A 176 1.38 -2.73 43.81
CA GLY A 176 1.62 -3.15 42.42
C GLY A 176 1.91 -1.99 41.47
N THR A 177 1.92 -2.31 40.20
CA THR A 177 2.07 -1.34 39.12
C THR A 177 0.77 -1.33 38.30
N LEU A 178 0.21 -0.16 38.07
CA LEU A 178 -0.92 0.06 37.18
C LEU A 178 -0.38 0.57 35.84
N ALA A 179 -0.71 -0.12 34.78
CA ALA A 179 -0.42 0.31 33.41
C ALA A 179 -1.69 0.93 32.78
N THR A 180 -1.62 2.19 32.41
CA THR A 180 -2.66 2.88 31.65
C THR A 180 -2.21 2.99 30.20
N ARG A 181 -3.08 2.59 29.25
CA ARG A 181 -2.81 2.69 27.83
C ARG A 181 -3.70 3.74 27.19
N THR A 182 -3.07 4.63 26.44
CA THR A 182 -3.75 5.64 25.62
C THR A 182 -3.50 5.29 24.15
N TYR A 183 -4.58 5.21 23.38
CA TYR A 183 -4.53 4.89 21.96
C TYR A 183 -4.65 6.18 21.15
N ASN A 184 -3.64 6.46 20.33
CA ASN A 184 -3.71 7.51 19.31
C ASN A 184 -4.30 6.90 18.04
N ILE A 185 -5.36 7.51 17.53
CA ILE A 185 -6.06 7.03 16.33
C ILE A 185 -5.66 7.90 15.15
N GLY A 186 -5.13 7.25 14.10
CA GLY A 186 -4.91 7.83 12.77
C GLY A 186 -6.09 7.53 11.86
N SER A 187 -6.35 8.40 10.88
CA SER A 187 -7.47 8.28 9.93
C SER A 187 -7.06 8.53 8.48
N ASP A 188 -5.81 8.25 8.13
CA ASP A 188 -5.26 8.48 6.79
C ASP A 188 -4.97 7.20 6.00
N ALA A 189 -5.34 6.03 6.54
CA ALA A 189 -5.25 4.77 5.82
C ALA A 189 -6.40 4.62 4.83
N GLY A 190 -6.13 4.78 3.54
CA GLY A 190 -7.14 4.73 2.49
C GLY A 190 -6.77 5.55 1.27
N ILE A 191 -7.78 6.12 0.65
CA ILE A 191 -7.65 6.91 -0.59
C ILE A 191 -8.12 8.32 -0.33
N LYS A 192 -7.27 9.31 -0.65
CA LYS A 192 -7.62 10.73 -0.72
C LYS A 192 -7.32 11.23 -2.13
N VAL A 193 -8.26 11.88 -2.77
CA VAL A 193 -8.06 12.42 -4.12
C VAL A 193 -8.59 13.84 -4.17
N GLY A 194 -7.68 14.81 -4.34
CA GLY A 194 -8.02 16.19 -4.66
C GLY A 194 -8.03 16.37 -6.18
N ILE A 195 -9.10 16.95 -6.74
CA ILE A 195 -9.27 17.10 -8.19
C ILE A 195 -9.85 18.47 -8.51
N THR A 196 -9.27 19.15 -9.50
CA THR A 196 -9.82 20.38 -10.07
C THR A 196 -9.90 20.26 -11.59
N PRO A 197 -11.09 20.17 -12.20
CA PRO A 197 -11.25 20.08 -13.64
C PRO A 197 -11.36 21.47 -14.28
N PHE A 198 -10.79 21.61 -15.48
CA PHE A 198 -11.00 22.75 -16.39
C PHE A 198 -11.51 22.19 -17.71
N ILE A 199 -12.79 22.41 -17.98
CA ILE A 199 -13.49 21.88 -19.16
C ILE A 199 -13.35 22.88 -20.30
N SER A 200 -12.76 22.43 -21.41
CA SER A 200 -12.59 23.23 -22.62
C SER A 200 -13.73 22.99 -23.62
N PRO A 201 -14.13 24.01 -24.40
CA PRO A 201 -15.20 23.87 -25.40
C PRO A 201 -14.90 22.86 -26.52
N ASP A 202 -13.64 22.49 -26.69
CA ASP A 202 -13.15 21.52 -27.68
C ASP A 202 -13.32 20.04 -27.27
N GLY A 203 -14.02 19.79 -26.13
CA GLY A 203 -14.25 18.43 -25.64
C GLY A 203 -13.08 17.81 -24.88
N TYR A 204 -12.15 18.63 -24.39
CA TYR A 204 -11.09 18.19 -23.51
C TYR A 204 -11.30 18.69 -22.09
N VAL A 205 -10.88 17.89 -21.14
CA VAL A 205 -10.84 18.23 -19.71
C VAL A 205 -9.39 18.30 -19.28
N THR A 206 -8.95 19.46 -18.78
CA THR A 206 -7.64 19.62 -18.17
C THR A 206 -7.79 19.48 -16.67
N LEU A 207 -7.04 18.61 -16.05
CA LEU A 207 -7.16 18.22 -14.64
C LEU A 207 -5.89 18.57 -13.85
N ASN A 208 -6.10 19.14 -12.68
CA ASN A 208 -5.11 19.07 -11.60
C ASN A 208 -5.58 17.98 -10.65
N ILE A 209 -4.73 16.97 -10.39
CA ILE A 209 -5.12 15.83 -9.59
C ILE A 209 -4.02 15.44 -8.61
N LYS A 210 -4.41 15.19 -7.36
CA LYS A 210 -3.53 14.77 -6.26
C LYS A 210 -4.10 13.52 -5.60
N PRO A 211 -3.86 12.34 -6.18
CA PRO A 211 -4.20 11.11 -5.52
C PRO A 211 -3.17 10.78 -4.44
N GLU A 212 -3.67 10.45 -3.26
CA GLU A 212 -2.92 9.94 -2.11
C GLU A 212 -3.51 8.58 -1.73
N TYR A 213 -2.67 7.59 -1.63
CA TYR A 213 -3.06 6.23 -1.28
C TYR A 213 -2.17 5.71 -0.16
N ALA A 214 -2.78 5.39 0.97
CA ALA A 214 -2.10 4.86 2.15
C ALA A 214 -2.67 3.49 2.52
N THR A 215 -1.79 2.51 2.68
CA THR A 215 -2.15 1.16 3.12
C THR A 215 -1.39 0.77 4.37
N ILE A 216 -2.01 -0.02 5.25
CA ILE A 216 -1.34 -0.58 6.41
C ILE A 216 -0.29 -1.58 5.92
N LEU A 217 0.99 -1.28 6.16
CA LEU A 217 2.13 -2.12 5.81
C LEU A 217 2.34 -3.22 6.85
N SER A 218 2.38 -2.85 8.12
CA SER A 218 2.56 -3.77 9.24
C SER A 218 2.12 -3.14 10.55
N GLN A 219 1.88 -3.98 11.54
CA GLN A 219 1.60 -3.56 12.91
C GLN A 219 2.72 -4.05 13.81
N VAL A 220 3.32 -3.13 14.55
CA VAL A 220 4.30 -3.43 15.59
C VAL A 220 3.54 -3.76 16.86
N THR A 221 3.71 -4.95 17.38
CA THR A 221 3.08 -5.38 18.63
C THR A 221 4.10 -5.35 19.76
N ALA A 222 3.66 -4.97 20.94
CA ALA A 222 4.40 -5.06 22.18
C ALA A 222 3.63 -5.89 23.20
N GLN A 223 4.32 -6.39 24.20
CA GLN A 223 3.74 -7.20 25.27
C GLN A 223 4.11 -6.59 26.63
N ASP A 224 3.14 -6.53 27.52
CA ASP A 224 3.34 -6.18 28.91
C ASP A 224 2.56 -7.13 29.84
N THR A 225 2.48 -6.81 31.13
CA THR A 225 1.72 -7.60 32.13
C THR A 225 0.22 -7.69 31.81
N GLY A 226 -0.32 -6.80 31.00
CA GLY A 226 -1.73 -6.79 30.54
C GLY A 226 -1.96 -7.54 29.23
N GLY A 227 -0.92 -8.15 28.62
CA GLY A 227 -1.00 -8.91 27.39
C GLY A 227 -0.41 -8.17 26.16
N GLN A 228 -0.58 -8.78 25.00
CA GLN A 228 -0.11 -8.24 23.73
C GLN A 228 -1.01 -7.10 23.23
N TYR A 229 -0.41 -6.04 22.69
CA TYR A 229 -1.13 -4.90 22.13
C TYR A 229 -0.39 -4.34 20.91
N ILE A 230 -1.09 -3.56 20.08
CA ILE A 230 -0.51 -2.85 18.95
C ILE A 230 0.20 -1.61 19.48
N ALA A 231 1.53 -1.57 19.41
CA ALA A 231 2.33 -0.44 19.83
C ALA A 231 2.35 0.68 18.78
N ALA A 232 2.42 0.31 17.49
CA ALA A 232 2.39 1.25 16.37
C ALA A 232 1.92 0.56 15.10
N THR A 233 1.34 1.32 14.18
CA THR A 233 1.01 0.88 12.84
C THR A 233 1.86 1.63 11.82
N LEU A 234 2.51 0.92 10.93
CA LEU A 234 3.30 1.48 9.84
C LEU A 234 2.46 1.53 8.57
N LEU A 235 2.38 2.71 7.96
CA LEU A 235 1.69 2.90 6.69
C LEU A 235 2.69 2.98 5.53
N SER A 236 2.25 2.51 4.38
CA SER A 236 2.91 2.76 3.09
C SER A 236 2.13 3.83 2.36
N HIS A 237 2.72 5.00 2.18
CA HIS A 237 2.14 6.13 1.48
C HIS A 237 2.60 6.18 0.02
N ARG A 238 1.67 6.49 -0.87
CA ARG A 238 1.90 6.70 -2.30
C ARG A 238 1.17 7.95 -2.73
N ASN A 239 1.92 9.02 -2.99
CA ASN A 239 1.39 10.33 -3.32
C ASN A 239 1.85 10.74 -4.71
N LEU A 240 0.95 11.31 -5.48
CA LEU A 240 1.23 11.84 -6.80
C LEU A 240 0.61 13.23 -6.90
N ASP A 241 1.33 14.21 -7.45
CA ASP A 241 0.81 15.57 -7.72
C ASP A 241 1.01 15.88 -9.21
N LEU A 242 -0.08 15.91 -9.94
CA LEU A 242 -0.09 16.16 -11.37
C LEU A 242 -0.91 17.41 -11.68
N LYS A 243 -0.35 18.28 -12.52
CA LYS A 243 -1.00 19.51 -12.97
C LYS A 243 -1.09 19.53 -14.47
N ASN A 244 -2.19 20.13 -14.95
CA ASN A 244 -2.46 20.35 -16.38
C ASN A 244 -2.48 19.06 -17.22
N VAL A 245 -3.02 17.97 -16.65
CA VAL A 245 -3.22 16.71 -17.38
C VAL A 245 -4.43 16.87 -18.29
N ARG A 246 -4.23 16.84 -19.61
CA ARG A 246 -5.31 17.04 -20.59
C ARG A 246 -5.79 15.69 -21.11
N ILE A 247 -7.10 15.45 -21.01
CA ILE A 247 -7.75 14.20 -21.38
C ILE A 247 -8.96 14.53 -22.21
N LYS A 248 -9.23 13.76 -23.25
CA LYS A 248 -10.44 13.90 -24.05
C LYS A 248 -11.64 13.29 -23.32
N ASP A 249 -12.79 13.89 -23.53
CA ASP A 249 -14.05 13.41 -22.97
C ASP A 249 -14.30 11.92 -23.24
N GLY A 250 -14.55 11.13 -22.18
CA GLY A 250 -14.78 9.69 -22.24
C GLY A 250 -13.54 8.83 -22.44
N GLU A 251 -12.34 9.39 -22.63
CA GLU A 251 -11.11 8.61 -22.77
C GLU A 251 -10.45 8.36 -21.42
N THR A 252 -9.86 7.17 -21.25
CA THR A 252 -9.12 6.80 -20.05
C THR A 252 -7.63 7.03 -20.25
N LEU A 253 -7.02 7.79 -19.35
CA LEU A 253 -5.58 8.03 -19.34
C LEU A 253 -4.94 7.34 -18.13
N VAL A 254 -3.83 6.62 -18.35
CA VAL A 254 -2.95 6.16 -17.27
C VAL A 254 -2.08 7.33 -16.85
N ILE A 255 -2.30 7.82 -15.63
CA ILE A 255 -1.59 9.00 -15.10
C ILE A 255 -0.37 8.66 -14.28
N GLY A 256 -0.25 7.42 -13.82
CA GLY A 256 0.90 6.98 -13.05
C GLY A 256 0.85 5.50 -12.72
N GLY A 257 1.96 5.00 -12.23
CA GLY A 257 2.09 3.62 -11.79
C GLY A 257 3.42 3.37 -11.11
N LEU A 258 3.50 2.24 -10.43
CA LEU A 258 4.70 1.76 -9.76
C LEU A 258 4.80 0.26 -10.01
N ILE A 259 5.99 -0.20 -10.39
CA ILE A 259 6.32 -1.62 -10.41
C ILE A 259 7.51 -1.79 -9.48
N ASN A 260 7.33 -2.59 -8.45
CA ASN A 260 8.39 -2.97 -7.52
C ASN A 260 8.53 -4.49 -7.53
N GLU A 261 9.73 -4.96 -7.83
CA GLU A 261 10.07 -6.38 -7.86
C GLU A 261 11.26 -6.62 -6.95
N GLU A 262 11.11 -7.53 -6.01
CA GLU A 262 12.14 -7.96 -5.06
C GLU A 262 12.32 -9.47 -5.18
N GLU A 263 13.55 -9.91 -5.38
CA GLU A 263 13.92 -11.32 -5.36
C GLU A 263 15.01 -11.56 -4.32
N GLN A 264 14.72 -12.41 -3.36
CA GLN A 264 15.66 -12.86 -2.36
C GLN A 264 15.92 -14.34 -2.54
N LYS A 265 17.19 -14.73 -2.65
CA LYS A 265 17.62 -16.11 -2.76
C LYS A 265 18.67 -16.45 -1.72
N THR A 266 18.36 -17.42 -0.91
CA THR A 266 19.27 -17.95 0.12
C THR A 266 19.69 -19.37 -0.26
N ILE A 267 21.00 -19.64 -0.20
CA ILE A 267 21.57 -20.94 -0.50
C ILE A 267 22.44 -21.37 0.68
N GLY A 268 22.06 -22.44 1.35
CA GLY A 268 22.88 -23.15 2.30
C GLY A 268 23.51 -24.37 1.62
N LYS A 269 24.83 -24.54 1.71
CA LYS A 269 25.51 -25.67 1.06
C LYS A 269 26.65 -26.20 1.92
N VAL A 270 26.92 -27.50 1.78
CA VAL A 270 28.14 -28.09 2.30
C VAL A 270 29.31 -27.66 1.40
N PRO A 271 30.37 -27.04 1.97
CA PRO A 271 31.54 -26.66 1.17
C PRO A 271 32.08 -27.84 0.35
N VAL A 272 32.53 -27.57 -0.86
CA VAL A 272 33.03 -28.53 -1.83
C VAL A 272 31.98 -29.50 -2.37
N LEU A 273 31.21 -30.19 -1.52
CA LEU A 273 30.21 -31.20 -1.93
C LEU A 273 29.02 -30.54 -2.62
N GLY A 274 28.58 -29.37 -2.13
CA GLY A 274 27.46 -28.59 -2.73
C GLY A 274 27.79 -27.99 -4.09
N ASP A 275 29.05 -27.94 -4.50
CA ASP A 275 29.49 -27.37 -5.78
C ASP A 275 29.78 -28.47 -6.86
N LEU A 276 29.62 -29.72 -6.51
CA LEU A 276 29.85 -30.82 -7.44
C LEU A 276 28.75 -30.85 -8.55
N PRO A 277 29.11 -31.00 -9.82
CA PRO A 277 28.14 -31.16 -10.88
C PRO A 277 27.31 -32.44 -10.65
N LEU A 278 25.99 -32.37 -10.98
CA LEU A 278 25.01 -33.44 -10.87
C LEU A 278 24.58 -33.77 -9.44
N ILE A 279 25.52 -34.00 -8.52
CA ILE A 279 25.24 -34.45 -7.13
C ILE A 279 25.21 -33.30 -6.12
N GLY A 280 25.76 -32.14 -6.44
CA GLY A 280 25.81 -30.99 -5.52
C GLY A 280 24.43 -30.51 -5.06
N THR A 281 23.37 -30.76 -5.82
CA THR A 281 22.00 -30.45 -5.41
C THR A 281 21.55 -31.19 -4.15
N LEU A 282 22.10 -32.35 -3.86
CA LEU A 282 21.79 -33.15 -2.66
C LEU A 282 22.44 -32.56 -1.39
N PHE A 283 23.48 -31.76 -1.56
CA PHE A 283 24.27 -31.14 -0.48
C PHE A 283 24.04 -29.63 -0.38
N ARG A 284 22.94 -29.15 -0.91
CA ARG A 284 22.52 -27.75 -0.80
C ARG A 284 21.03 -27.63 -0.58
N SER A 285 20.64 -26.61 0.16
CA SER A 285 19.26 -26.17 0.32
C SER A 285 19.12 -24.80 -0.30
N THR A 286 17.97 -24.52 -0.90
CA THR A 286 17.71 -23.24 -1.58
C THR A 286 16.35 -22.74 -1.17
N SER A 287 16.28 -21.49 -0.76
CA SER A 287 15.05 -20.74 -0.57
C SER A 287 15.05 -19.52 -1.49
N SER A 288 14.04 -19.37 -2.29
CA SER A 288 13.86 -18.21 -3.17
C SER A 288 12.47 -17.63 -2.94
N THR A 289 12.42 -16.33 -2.62
CA THR A 289 11.20 -15.57 -2.46
C THR A 289 11.21 -14.44 -3.48
N LYS A 290 10.14 -14.33 -4.25
CA LYS A 290 9.93 -13.27 -5.22
C LYS A 290 8.64 -12.54 -4.88
N LYS A 291 8.74 -11.20 -4.72
CA LYS A 291 7.61 -10.30 -4.48
C LYS A 291 7.52 -9.32 -5.63
N LYS A 292 6.32 -9.15 -6.16
CA LYS A 292 6.03 -8.19 -7.21
C LYS A 292 4.79 -7.40 -6.84
N ASN A 293 4.95 -6.09 -6.74
CA ASN A 293 3.86 -5.16 -6.48
C ASN A 293 3.74 -4.22 -7.69
N GLU A 294 2.59 -4.20 -8.30
CA GLU A 294 2.26 -3.31 -9.40
C GLU A 294 1.09 -2.43 -8.98
N MET A 295 1.20 -1.14 -9.21
CA MET A 295 0.12 -0.19 -9.02
C MET A 295 -0.05 0.63 -10.28
N VAL A 296 -1.29 0.82 -10.70
CA VAL A 296 -1.67 1.65 -11.86
C VAL A 296 -2.78 2.59 -11.43
N ILE A 297 -2.62 3.87 -11.76
CA ILE A 297 -3.62 4.92 -11.53
C ILE A 297 -4.10 5.42 -12.88
N MET A 298 -5.42 5.38 -13.09
CA MET A 298 -6.08 5.80 -14.30
C MET A 298 -7.17 6.82 -13.98
N ILE A 299 -7.45 7.70 -14.93
CA ILE A 299 -8.55 8.67 -14.82
C ILE A 299 -9.35 8.73 -16.12
N THR A 300 -10.67 8.84 -15.97
CA THR A 300 -11.63 8.96 -17.06
C THR A 300 -12.58 10.12 -16.77
N PRO A 301 -12.47 11.25 -17.46
CA PRO A 301 -13.44 12.33 -17.38
C PRO A 301 -14.61 12.05 -18.31
N LYS A 302 -15.82 12.44 -17.89
CA LYS A 302 -17.02 12.50 -18.72
C LYS A 302 -17.72 13.84 -18.53
N ILE A 303 -17.82 14.64 -19.56
CA ILE A 303 -18.51 15.94 -19.52
C ILE A 303 -20.01 15.68 -19.44
N VAL A 304 -20.66 16.31 -18.45
CA VAL A 304 -22.11 16.24 -18.28
C VAL A 304 -22.77 17.40 -19.01
N THR A 305 -23.52 17.08 -20.06
CA THR A 305 -24.38 18.03 -20.78
C THR A 305 -25.81 17.88 -20.31
N ASP A 306 -26.51 19.00 -20.07
CA ASP A 306 -27.85 19.13 -19.42
C ASP A 306 -28.99 18.24 -20.00
N SER A 307 -28.75 17.40 -21.02
CA SER A 307 -29.85 16.76 -21.76
C SER A 307 -30.02 15.25 -21.59
N GLU A 308 -29.08 14.52 -21.03
CA GLU A 308 -29.17 13.03 -21.07
C GLU A 308 -28.82 12.23 -19.81
N ASP A 309 -28.15 12.77 -18.84
CA ASP A 309 -27.52 11.91 -17.79
C ASP A 309 -28.04 12.12 -16.34
N ALA A 310 -29.16 12.77 -16.12
CA ALA A 310 -29.83 12.74 -14.80
C ALA A 310 -30.47 11.37 -14.51
N THR A 311 -30.57 10.51 -15.51
CA THR A 311 -30.92 9.08 -15.39
C THR A 311 -29.69 8.24 -15.62
N GLY A 312 -28.72 8.36 -14.71
CA GLY A 312 -27.62 7.42 -14.65
C GLY A 312 -28.17 6.01 -14.51
N ASN A 313 -27.83 5.16 -15.45
CA ASN A 313 -28.07 3.71 -15.39
C ASN A 313 -27.70 3.20 -14.00
N THR A 314 -28.72 2.97 -13.18
CA THR A 314 -28.66 2.24 -11.91
C THR A 314 -28.63 0.72 -12.19
N GLU A 315 -28.10 0.30 -13.34
CA GLU A 315 -27.92 -1.11 -13.67
C GLU A 315 -26.45 -1.46 -13.56
N THR A 316 -26.18 -2.22 -12.56
CA THR A 316 -25.00 -2.98 -12.10
C THR A 316 -24.35 -2.44 -10.81
N LEU A 317 -25.03 -2.73 -9.71
CA LEU A 317 -24.37 -3.04 -8.44
C LEU A 317 -24.16 -4.54 -8.34
#